data_8b3d1e341631df8f146b4684f70ecb10
#
_entry.id   8b3d1e341631df8f146b4684f70ecb10
#
_cell.length_a   1.000
_cell.length_b   1.000
_cell.length_c   1.000
_cell.angle_alpha   90.00
_cell.angle_beta   90.00
_cell.angle_gamma   90.00
#
_symmetry.space_group_name_H-M   'P 1'
#
loop_
_entity.id
_entity.type
_entity.pdbx_description
1 polymer ?
#
loop_
_entity_poly.entity_id
_entity_poly.type
_entity_poly.pdbx_seq_one_letter_code
_entity_poly.pdbx_strand_id
1 'polypeptide(L)'
;MKDLTVSNIERQNVLNNRFAVDEIQKRLEISGMLFEGEYWLTKKMVADFYGVDVSTIDRYLASNNDELKHNGYVLCKGKSLKEFKLQFAHLINEASKTTQLGLFNFRAFLNIGMLLTESERAKALRSMILDLVIATIHKKTGGGTKFINRRDVNYIPAAITEENYRRNLTSAISQYVQGHQTYNSCAS
;
A
#
# COMPACT_ATOMS: atom_id res chain seq x y z
N MET A 1 -13.41 4.85 -2.99
CA MET A 1 -11.96 5.06 -2.91
C MET A 1 -11.47 5.59 -4.24
N LYS A 2 -10.71 6.68 -4.26
CA LYS A 2 -10.16 7.23 -5.52
C LYS A 2 -9.05 6.30 -6.03
N ASP A 3 -8.81 6.33 -7.34
CA ASP A 3 -7.76 5.52 -7.96
C ASP A 3 -6.38 5.82 -7.35
N LEU A 4 -5.68 4.79 -6.91
CA LEU A 4 -4.33 4.90 -6.31
C LEU A 4 -3.30 5.50 -7.30
N THR A 5 -3.50 5.37 -8.60
CA THR A 5 -2.60 5.96 -9.60
C THR A 5 -2.65 7.48 -9.61
N VAL A 6 -3.78 8.07 -9.24
CA VAL A 6 -4.03 9.52 -9.31
C VAL A 6 -3.94 10.19 -7.94
N SER A 7 -4.43 9.53 -6.89
CA SER A 7 -4.57 10.14 -5.57
C SER A 7 -3.36 9.92 -4.65
N ASN A 8 -2.56 10.95 -4.45
CA ASN A 8 -1.46 10.93 -3.47
C ASN A 8 -1.96 10.64 -2.04
N ILE A 9 -3.08 11.24 -1.63
CA ILE A 9 -3.65 11.05 -0.28
C ILE A 9 -3.98 9.58 -0.04
N GLU A 10 -4.59 8.90 -1.01
CA GLU A 10 -4.93 7.49 -0.87
C GLU A 10 -3.67 6.61 -0.80
N ARG A 11 -2.63 6.92 -1.58
CA ARG A 11 -1.34 6.22 -1.49
C ARG A 11 -0.69 6.43 -0.12
N GLN A 12 -0.68 7.66 0.41
CA GLN A 12 -0.13 7.94 1.74
C GLN A 12 -0.91 7.22 2.85
N ASN A 13 -2.22 7.14 2.75
CA ASN A 13 -3.05 6.38 3.69
C ASN A 13 -2.65 4.90 3.74
N VAL A 14 -2.40 4.28 2.58
CA VAL A 14 -1.91 2.89 2.50
C VAL A 14 -0.51 2.77 3.11
N LEU A 15 0.43 3.64 2.70
CA LEU A 15 1.83 3.59 3.13
C LEU A 15 2.02 3.91 4.62
N ASN A 16 1.14 4.70 5.22
CA ASN A 16 1.17 5.01 6.64
C ASN A 16 0.52 3.92 7.51
N ASN A 17 -0.19 2.98 6.90
CA ASN A 17 -0.75 1.83 7.61
C ASN A 17 0.31 0.73 7.70
N ARG A 18 1.09 0.71 8.80
CA ARG A 18 2.15 -0.29 9.04
C ARG A 18 1.65 -1.72 8.91
N PHE A 19 0.47 -2.02 9.45
CA PHE A 19 -0.10 -3.36 9.35
C PHE A 19 -0.33 -3.78 7.89
N ALA A 20 -0.86 -2.89 7.05
CA ALA A 20 -1.06 -3.18 5.64
C ALA A 20 0.29 -3.36 4.91
N VAL A 21 1.28 -2.51 5.18
CA VAL A 21 2.62 -2.59 4.59
C VAL A 21 3.30 -3.91 4.95
N ASP A 22 3.28 -4.30 6.24
CA ASP A 22 3.88 -5.55 6.72
C ASP A 22 3.20 -6.79 6.11
N GLU A 23 1.87 -6.77 5.99
CA GLU A 23 1.11 -7.87 5.40
C GLU A 23 1.34 -8.00 3.89
N ILE A 24 1.47 -6.88 3.18
CA ILE A 24 1.85 -6.85 1.77
C ILE A 24 3.27 -7.40 1.59
N GLN A 25 4.21 -6.99 2.45
CA GLN A 25 5.59 -7.45 2.40
C GLN A 25 5.69 -8.97 2.55
N LYS A 26 4.96 -9.54 3.49
CA LYS A 26 4.90 -10.99 3.69
C LYS A 26 4.37 -11.74 2.48
N ARG A 27 3.35 -11.19 1.79
CA ARG A 27 2.74 -11.84 0.63
C ARG A 27 3.56 -11.74 -0.64
N LEU A 28 4.36 -10.68 -0.79
CA LEU A 28 5.13 -10.46 -2.01
C LEU A 28 6.45 -11.24 -2.04
N GLU A 29 6.93 -11.74 -0.88
CA GLU A 29 8.19 -12.51 -0.75
C GLU A 29 9.37 -11.89 -1.51
N ILE A 30 9.47 -10.54 -1.47
CA ILE A 30 10.49 -9.82 -2.22
C ILE A 30 11.84 -9.98 -1.56
N SER A 31 12.79 -10.51 -2.32
CA SER A 31 14.20 -10.56 -1.93
C SER A 31 14.85 -9.21 -2.21
N GLY A 32 15.18 -8.48 -1.16
CA GLY A 32 15.97 -7.24 -1.23
C GLY A 32 17.37 -7.43 -0.65
N MET A 33 18.20 -6.41 -0.81
CA MET A 33 19.55 -6.35 -0.22
C MET A 33 19.43 -5.77 1.21
N LEU A 34 19.74 -6.57 2.23
CA LEU A 34 19.71 -6.11 3.61
C LEU A 34 20.98 -5.27 3.92
N PHE A 35 20.81 -3.97 4.08
CA PHE A 35 21.87 -3.04 4.40
C PHE A 35 21.42 -2.06 5.49
N GLU A 36 22.23 -1.90 6.53
CA GLU A 36 21.94 -1.05 7.70
C GLU A 36 20.57 -1.34 8.35
N GLY A 37 20.13 -2.60 8.34
CA GLY A 37 18.88 -3.03 8.98
C GLY A 37 17.62 -2.85 8.11
N GLU A 38 17.74 -2.34 6.90
CA GLU A 38 16.64 -2.19 5.95
C GLU A 38 16.88 -2.97 4.65
N TYR A 39 15.78 -3.38 4.01
CA TYR A 39 15.84 -4.00 2.69
C TYR A 39 15.78 -2.95 1.59
N TRP A 40 16.76 -3.04 0.68
CA TRP A 40 16.91 -2.12 -0.44
C TRP A 40 16.78 -2.83 -1.78
N LEU A 41 16.22 -2.13 -2.75
CA LEU A 41 16.03 -2.56 -4.13
C LEU A 41 16.65 -1.53 -5.06
N THR A 42 17.35 -1.98 -6.10
CA THR A 42 17.81 -1.10 -7.18
C THR A 42 16.68 -0.75 -8.14
N LYS A 43 16.85 0.28 -8.96
CA LYS A 43 15.91 0.60 -10.04
C LYS A 43 15.65 -0.60 -10.96
N LYS A 44 16.72 -1.34 -11.28
CA LYS A 44 16.61 -2.53 -12.12
C LYS A 44 15.75 -3.61 -11.47
N MET A 45 15.97 -3.92 -10.20
CA MET A 45 15.15 -4.90 -9.47
C MET A 45 13.68 -4.50 -9.43
N VAL A 46 13.39 -3.22 -9.23
CA VAL A 46 12.03 -2.67 -9.25
C VAL A 46 11.41 -2.80 -10.64
N ALA A 47 12.15 -2.45 -11.70
CA ALA A 47 11.72 -2.57 -13.08
C ALA A 47 11.43 -4.03 -13.46
N ASP A 48 12.35 -4.95 -13.13
CA ASP A 48 12.20 -6.39 -13.37
C ASP A 48 10.97 -6.97 -12.64
N PHE A 49 10.76 -6.56 -11.39
CA PHE A 49 9.59 -6.99 -10.62
C PHE A 49 8.28 -6.55 -11.27
N TYR A 50 8.18 -5.29 -11.67
CA TYR A 50 6.95 -4.76 -12.28
C TYR A 50 6.82 -5.08 -13.78
N GLY A 51 7.84 -5.69 -14.39
CA GLY A 51 7.85 -6.02 -15.82
C GLY A 51 7.82 -4.79 -16.71
N VAL A 52 8.57 -3.76 -16.36
CA VAL A 52 8.73 -2.50 -17.11
C VAL A 52 10.19 -2.19 -17.35
N ASP A 53 10.48 -1.29 -18.29
CA ASP A 53 11.83 -0.83 -18.54
C ASP A 53 12.31 0.11 -17.42
N VAL A 54 13.64 0.15 -17.19
CA VAL A 54 14.27 1.07 -16.22
C VAL A 54 13.96 2.53 -16.58
N SER A 55 13.87 2.87 -17.86
CA SER A 55 13.46 4.20 -18.32
C SER A 55 12.05 4.60 -17.88
N THR A 56 11.14 3.64 -17.77
CA THR A 56 9.81 3.87 -17.19
C THR A 56 9.92 4.25 -15.72
N ILE A 57 10.74 3.54 -14.94
CA ILE A 57 10.99 3.89 -13.53
C ILE A 57 11.61 5.29 -13.42
N ASP A 58 12.57 5.64 -14.29
CA ASP A 58 13.19 6.98 -14.30
C ASP A 58 12.17 8.08 -14.62
N ARG A 59 11.23 7.83 -15.53
CA ARG A 59 10.14 8.78 -15.84
C ARG A 59 9.26 9.04 -14.62
N TYR A 60 8.85 7.98 -13.90
CA TYR A 60 8.05 8.13 -12.69
C TYR A 60 8.83 8.78 -11.54
N LEU A 61 10.12 8.50 -11.41
CA LEU A 61 11.02 9.18 -10.47
C LEU A 61 11.13 10.68 -10.79
N ALA A 62 11.21 11.05 -12.04
CA ALA A 62 11.26 12.46 -12.44
C ALA A 62 9.94 13.19 -12.14
N SER A 63 8.80 12.55 -12.41
CA SER A 63 7.49 13.15 -12.23
C SER A 63 6.99 13.18 -10.79
N ASN A 64 7.48 12.25 -9.93
CA ASN A 64 6.99 12.06 -8.55
C ASN A 64 8.14 12.04 -7.52
N ASN A 65 9.21 12.80 -7.78
CA ASN A 65 10.46 12.74 -7.02
C ASN A 65 10.25 12.98 -5.51
N ASP A 66 9.50 14.02 -5.16
CA ASP A 66 9.30 14.42 -3.77
C ASP A 66 8.47 13.37 -3.02
N GLU A 67 7.43 12.82 -3.66
CA GLU A 67 6.62 11.76 -3.09
C GLU A 67 7.43 10.48 -2.86
N LEU A 68 8.24 10.06 -3.84
CA LEU A 68 9.06 8.85 -3.75
C LEU A 68 10.18 9.00 -2.72
N LYS A 69 10.83 10.16 -2.64
CA LYS A 69 11.82 10.45 -1.59
C LYS A 69 11.20 10.44 -0.19
N HIS A 70 10.04 11.05 -0.03
CA HIS A 70 9.31 11.04 1.24
C HIS A 70 8.99 9.61 1.70
N ASN A 71 8.76 8.71 0.75
CA ASN A 71 8.44 7.30 1.01
C ASN A 71 9.66 6.36 0.99
N GLY A 72 10.90 6.89 0.96
CA GLY A 72 12.10 6.09 1.17
C GLY A 72 12.89 5.74 -0.09
N TYR A 73 12.69 6.48 -1.20
CA TYR A 73 13.66 6.48 -2.28
C TYR A 73 14.86 7.34 -1.92
N VAL A 74 16.05 6.80 -2.04
CA VAL A 74 17.29 7.51 -1.72
C VAL A 74 18.33 7.40 -2.85
N LEU A 75 19.17 8.43 -2.98
CA LEU A 75 20.35 8.38 -3.83
C LEU A 75 21.58 8.09 -2.95
N CYS A 76 22.05 6.86 -2.97
CA CYS A 76 23.24 6.42 -2.27
C CYS A 76 24.49 6.98 -2.98
N LYS A 77 25.38 7.64 -2.23
CA LYS A 77 26.57 8.32 -2.73
C LYS A 77 27.75 8.16 -1.77
N GLY A 78 28.96 8.46 -2.26
CA GLY A 78 30.16 8.60 -1.41
C GLY A 78 30.51 7.32 -0.66
N LYS A 79 30.71 7.42 0.65
CA LYS A 79 31.14 6.32 1.52
C LYS A 79 30.12 5.20 1.59
N SER A 80 28.86 5.51 1.85
CA SER A 80 27.76 4.52 1.91
C SER A 80 27.63 3.74 0.60
N LEU A 81 27.80 4.40 -0.55
CA LEU A 81 27.80 3.72 -1.85
C LEU A 81 28.96 2.73 -1.99
N LYS A 82 30.15 3.06 -1.48
CA LYS A 82 31.31 2.17 -1.52
C LYS A 82 31.06 0.92 -0.64
N GLU A 83 30.53 1.11 0.56
CA GLU A 83 30.21 0.02 1.48
C GLU A 83 29.10 -0.87 0.92
N PHE A 84 28.04 -0.27 0.37
CA PHE A 84 26.96 -0.97 -0.30
C PHE A 84 27.48 -1.81 -1.49
N LYS A 85 28.35 -1.23 -2.33
CA LYS A 85 28.96 -1.93 -3.47
C LYS A 85 29.84 -3.10 -3.03
N LEU A 86 30.63 -2.96 -1.95
CA LEU A 86 31.46 -4.04 -1.43
C LEU A 86 30.61 -5.25 -0.98
N GLN A 87 29.46 -4.98 -0.37
CA GLN A 87 28.58 -6.03 0.14
C GLN A 87 27.76 -6.71 -0.97
N PHE A 88 27.30 -5.95 -1.96
CA PHE A 88 26.32 -6.40 -2.96
C PHE A 88 26.82 -6.38 -4.41
N ALA A 89 28.13 -6.33 -4.65
CA ALA A 89 28.73 -6.26 -5.98
C ALA A 89 28.19 -7.34 -6.94
N HIS A 90 27.94 -8.56 -6.41
CA HIS A 90 27.44 -9.70 -7.17
C HIS A 90 25.98 -9.57 -7.61
N LEU A 91 25.19 -8.70 -6.96
CA LEU A 91 23.78 -8.45 -7.30
C LEU A 91 23.60 -7.19 -8.16
N ILE A 92 24.61 -6.33 -8.21
CA ILE A 92 24.57 -5.03 -8.86
C ILE A 92 25.50 -5.01 -10.08
N ASN A 93 25.06 -5.60 -11.18
CA ASN A 93 25.88 -5.70 -12.42
C ASN A 93 26.29 -4.34 -13.03
N GLU A 94 25.58 -3.24 -12.69
CA GLU A 94 25.81 -1.90 -13.26
C GLU A 94 26.76 -1.01 -12.43
N ALA A 95 27.18 -1.47 -11.26
CA ALA A 95 27.66 -0.58 -10.22
C ALA A 95 29.15 -0.23 -10.27
N SER A 96 29.95 -0.79 -11.17
CA SER A 96 31.43 -0.58 -11.09
C SER A 96 31.85 0.86 -11.38
N LYS A 97 31.10 1.61 -12.20
CA LYS A 97 31.44 2.98 -12.65
C LYS A 97 30.50 4.09 -12.17
N THR A 98 29.38 3.76 -11.54
CA THR A 98 28.42 4.78 -11.09
C THR A 98 28.89 5.49 -9.84
N THR A 99 28.75 6.83 -9.80
CA THR A 99 29.05 7.67 -8.63
C THR A 99 27.85 7.85 -7.70
N GLN A 100 26.69 7.40 -8.11
CA GLN A 100 25.46 7.43 -7.34
C GLN A 100 24.52 6.29 -7.77
N LEU A 101 23.81 5.70 -6.80
CA LEU A 101 22.90 4.59 -7.01
C LEU A 101 21.55 4.93 -6.38
N GLY A 102 20.48 4.84 -7.18
CA GLY A 102 19.10 4.97 -6.68
C GLY A 102 18.65 3.69 -5.99
N LEU A 103 18.23 3.80 -4.75
CA LEU A 103 17.76 2.70 -3.93
C LEU A 103 16.34 2.97 -3.44
N PHE A 104 15.53 1.94 -3.44
CA PHE A 104 14.15 1.94 -2.95
C PHE A 104 14.08 1.06 -1.71
N ASN A 105 13.57 1.59 -0.61
CA ASN A 105 13.10 0.73 0.47
C ASN A 105 11.73 0.14 0.09
N PHE A 106 11.15 -0.70 0.96
CA PHE A 106 9.89 -1.36 0.65
C PHE A 106 8.71 -0.38 0.46
N ARG A 107 8.68 0.74 1.21
CA ARG A 107 7.63 1.77 1.04
C ARG A 107 7.73 2.48 -0.31
N ALA A 108 8.93 2.87 -0.74
CA ALA A 108 9.15 3.47 -2.04
C ALA A 108 8.84 2.49 -3.18
N PHE A 109 9.17 1.21 -3.00
CA PHE A 109 8.81 0.15 -3.92
C PHE A 109 7.28 -0.01 -4.06
N LEU A 110 6.53 0.01 -2.96
CA LEU A 110 5.07 -0.01 -3.00
C LEU A 110 4.51 1.25 -3.65
N ASN A 111 5.08 2.41 -3.31
CA ASN A 111 4.62 3.69 -3.85
C ASN A 111 4.73 3.73 -5.38
N ILE A 112 5.88 3.35 -5.94
CA ILE A 112 6.04 3.32 -7.39
C ILE A 112 5.09 2.30 -8.05
N GLY A 113 4.83 1.16 -7.41
CA GLY A 113 3.84 0.19 -7.89
C GLY A 113 2.41 0.72 -7.91
N MET A 114 2.06 1.58 -6.96
CA MET A 114 0.77 2.28 -6.97
C MET A 114 0.67 3.33 -8.07
N LEU A 115 1.80 3.95 -8.46
CA LEU A 115 1.86 4.97 -9.51
C LEU A 115 1.86 4.37 -10.93
N LEU A 116 2.52 3.23 -11.14
CA LEU A 116 2.68 2.59 -12.45
C LEU A 116 1.33 2.20 -13.08
N THR A 117 1.00 2.78 -14.23
CA THR A 117 -0.24 2.51 -14.97
C THR A 117 -0.08 1.40 -16.02
N GLU A 118 1.11 1.26 -16.59
CA GLU A 118 1.42 0.37 -17.73
C GLU A 118 1.67 -1.09 -17.30
N SER A 119 1.90 -1.35 -16.03
CA SER A 119 2.30 -2.67 -15.51
C SER A 119 1.11 -3.48 -15.02
N GLU A 120 0.91 -4.68 -15.58
CA GLU A 120 -0.10 -5.63 -15.08
C GLU A 120 0.23 -6.13 -13.67
N ARG A 121 1.51 -6.28 -13.33
CA ARG A 121 1.94 -6.64 -11.96
C ARG A 121 1.62 -5.52 -10.97
N ALA A 122 1.82 -4.26 -11.36
CA ALA A 122 1.44 -3.11 -10.54
C ALA A 122 -0.08 -3.01 -10.37
N LYS A 123 -0.86 -3.34 -11.39
CA LYS A 123 -2.31 -3.44 -11.32
C LYS A 123 -2.77 -4.54 -10.35
N ALA A 124 -2.15 -5.72 -10.43
CA ALA A 124 -2.41 -6.81 -9.49
C ALA A 124 -2.05 -6.43 -8.05
N LEU A 125 -0.91 -5.74 -7.84
CA LEU A 125 -0.52 -5.19 -6.54
C LEU A 125 -1.57 -4.22 -5.99
N ARG A 126 -2.05 -3.27 -6.79
CA ARG A 126 -3.10 -2.32 -6.38
C ARG A 126 -4.39 -3.05 -5.97
N SER A 127 -4.79 -4.06 -6.72
CA SER A 127 -5.96 -4.90 -6.36
C SER A 127 -5.76 -5.59 -5.02
N MET A 128 -4.58 -6.19 -4.79
CA MET A 128 -4.25 -6.83 -3.51
C MET A 128 -4.22 -5.83 -2.34
N ILE A 129 -3.69 -4.63 -2.54
CA ILE A 129 -3.70 -3.57 -1.53
C ILE A 129 -5.13 -3.21 -1.15
N LEU A 130 -6.01 -3.04 -2.14
CA LEU A 130 -7.42 -2.73 -1.92
C LEU A 130 -8.11 -3.81 -1.10
N ASP A 131 -7.90 -5.07 -1.47
CA ASP A 131 -8.48 -6.21 -0.75
C ASP A 131 -8.02 -6.25 0.71
N LEU A 132 -6.73 -5.98 0.97
CA LEU A 132 -6.18 -5.93 2.33
C LEU A 132 -6.72 -4.77 3.16
N VAL A 133 -6.84 -3.59 2.57
CA VAL A 133 -7.41 -2.41 3.25
C VAL A 133 -8.86 -2.68 3.63
N ILE A 134 -9.65 -3.22 2.70
CA ILE A 134 -11.04 -3.61 2.93
C ILE A 134 -11.12 -4.67 4.04
N ALA A 135 -10.28 -5.72 3.97
CA ALA A 135 -10.22 -6.77 4.99
C ALA A 135 -9.90 -6.20 6.39
N THR A 136 -8.98 -5.23 6.46
CA THR A 136 -8.60 -4.59 7.72
C THR A 136 -9.75 -3.76 8.30
N ILE A 137 -10.45 -3.02 7.45
CA ILE A 137 -11.62 -2.23 7.84
C ILE A 137 -12.70 -3.17 8.39
N HIS A 138 -13.04 -4.22 7.66
CA HIS A 138 -14.05 -5.19 8.09
C HIS A 138 -13.69 -5.89 9.41
N LYS A 139 -12.42 -6.26 9.60
CA LYS A 139 -11.95 -6.85 10.85
C LYS A 139 -12.10 -5.88 12.04
N LYS A 140 -11.84 -4.59 11.83
CA LYS A 140 -11.99 -3.56 12.88
C LYS A 140 -13.44 -3.20 13.17
N THR A 141 -14.32 -3.30 12.17
CA THR A 141 -15.76 -2.96 12.29
C THR A 141 -16.63 -4.16 12.66
N GLY A 142 -16.02 -5.33 12.93
CA GLY A 142 -16.75 -6.56 13.28
C GLY A 142 -17.46 -7.22 12.09
N GLY A 143 -17.25 -6.74 10.86
CA GLY A 143 -17.70 -7.38 9.63
C GLY A 143 -16.85 -8.63 9.34
N GLY A 144 -17.50 -9.75 9.05
CA GLY A 144 -16.80 -10.99 8.73
C GLY A 144 -16.02 -10.88 7.42
N THR A 145 -14.76 -11.29 7.44
CA THR A 145 -13.85 -11.31 6.26
C THR A 145 -14.30 -12.29 5.15
N LYS A 146 -15.40 -13.01 5.35
CA LYS A 146 -15.92 -14.04 4.43
C LYS A 146 -16.29 -13.50 3.03
N PHE A 147 -16.55 -12.20 2.90
CA PHE A 147 -17.09 -11.60 1.68
C PHE A 147 -16.04 -10.89 0.80
N ILE A 148 -14.82 -10.73 1.27
CA ILE A 148 -13.83 -9.86 0.61
C ILE A 148 -13.15 -10.55 -0.57
N ASN A 149 -12.96 -11.86 -0.53
CA ASN A 149 -12.28 -12.63 -1.58
C ASN A 149 -13.20 -13.31 -2.59
N ARG A 150 -14.52 -13.12 -2.46
CA ARG A 150 -15.46 -13.64 -3.43
C ARG A 150 -15.96 -12.50 -4.31
N ARG A 151 -15.39 -12.36 -5.47
CA ARG A 151 -16.04 -11.77 -6.65
C ARG A 151 -17.17 -12.71 -7.11
N ASP A 152 -17.99 -13.12 -6.16
CA ASP A 152 -19.12 -13.99 -6.40
C ASP A 152 -20.28 -13.12 -6.86
N VAL A 153 -21.11 -13.66 -7.72
CA VAL A 153 -22.34 -13.03 -8.24
C VAL A 153 -23.26 -12.55 -7.09
N ASN A 154 -23.08 -13.11 -5.90
CA ASN A 154 -23.83 -12.79 -4.69
C ASN A 154 -23.19 -11.69 -3.81
N TYR A 155 -22.02 -11.14 -4.18
CA TYR A 155 -21.35 -10.11 -3.35
C TYR A 155 -22.18 -8.83 -3.22
N ILE A 156 -22.73 -8.33 -4.31
CA ILE A 156 -23.53 -7.09 -4.33
C ILE A 156 -24.79 -7.21 -3.49
N PRO A 157 -25.61 -8.27 -3.61
CA PRO A 157 -26.77 -8.48 -2.74
C PRO A 157 -26.39 -8.61 -1.26
N ALA A 158 -25.30 -9.32 -0.93
CA ALA A 158 -24.84 -9.49 0.45
C ALA A 158 -24.38 -8.16 1.06
N ALA A 159 -23.63 -7.34 0.31
CA ALA A 159 -23.17 -6.02 0.74
C ALA A 159 -24.36 -5.06 0.98
N ILE A 160 -25.36 -5.07 0.11
CA ILE A 160 -26.59 -4.27 0.28
C ILE A 160 -27.36 -4.72 1.53
N THR A 161 -27.47 -6.03 1.78
CA THR A 161 -28.14 -6.57 2.95
C THR A 161 -27.43 -6.17 4.25
N GLU A 162 -26.08 -6.20 4.27
CA GLU A 162 -25.29 -5.78 5.42
C GLU A 162 -25.44 -4.27 5.69
N GLU A 163 -25.46 -3.44 4.64
CA GLU A 163 -25.67 -2.01 4.78
C GLU A 163 -27.08 -1.68 5.31
N ASN A 164 -28.09 -2.40 4.85
CA ASN A 164 -29.46 -2.27 5.36
C ASN A 164 -29.55 -2.71 6.83
N TYR A 165 -28.86 -3.76 7.22
CA TYR A 165 -28.79 -4.19 8.62
C TYR A 165 -28.14 -3.12 9.51
N ARG A 166 -27.05 -2.50 9.08
CA ARG A 166 -26.40 -1.39 9.80
C ARG A 166 -27.31 -0.19 9.95
N ARG A 167 -28.01 0.21 8.88
CA ARG A 167 -28.99 1.32 8.94
C ARG A 167 -30.12 1.05 9.93
N ASN A 168 -30.64 -0.18 9.92
CA ASN A 168 -31.70 -0.58 10.85
C ASN A 168 -31.20 -0.58 12.30
N LEU A 169 -29.98 -1.07 12.56
CA LEU A 169 -29.34 -1.05 13.88
C LEU A 169 -29.13 0.38 14.38
N THR A 170 -28.58 1.28 13.53
CA THR A 170 -28.36 2.67 13.86
C THR A 170 -29.69 3.39 14.17
N SER A 171 -30.72 3.11 13.37
CA SER A 171 -32.07 3.65 13.62
C SER A 171 -32.68 3.17 14.94
N ALA A 172 -32.55 1.88 15.25
CA ALA A 172 -33.01 1.32 16.51
C ALA A 172 -32.28 1.91 17.73
N ILE A 173 -30.95 2.09 17.64
CA ILE A 173 -30.17 2.75 18.69
C ILE A 173 -30.61 4.21 18.88
N SER A 174 -30.80 4.96 17.78
CA SER A 174 -31.28 6.35 17.85
C SER A 174 -32.66 6.46 18.52
N GLN A 175 -33.57 5.56 18.20
CA GLN A 175 -34.89 5.52 18.81
C GLN A 175 -34.83 5.18 20.30
N TYR A 176 -33.95 4.25 20.68
CA TYR A 176 -33.73 3.90 22.08
C TYR A 176 -33.16 5.06 22.88
N VAL A 177 -32.19 5.77 22.35
CA VAL A 177 -31.58 6.96 23.00
C VAL A 177 -32.59 8.10 23.14
N GLN A 178 -33.39 8.36 22.11
CA GLN A 178 -34.47 9.37 22.18
C GLN A 178 -35.56 8.99 23.18
N GLY A 179 -35.95 7.72 23.25
CA GLY A 179 -36.91 7.22 24.24
C GLY A 179 -36.42 7.38 25.69
N HIS A 180 -35.13 7.20 25.94
CA HIS A 180 -34.54 7.40 27.27
C HIS A 180 -34.45 8.88 27.67
N GLN A 181 -34.19 9.78 26.72
CA GLN A 181 -34.19 11.22 26.99
C GLN A 181 -35.55 11.77 27.36
N THR A 182 -36.62 11.28 26.73
CA THR A 182 -38.00 11.66 27.10
C THR A 182 -38.40 11.12 28.46
N TYR A 183 -37.92 9.98 28.89
CA TYR A 183 -38.23 9.41 30.21
C TYR A 183 -37.60 10.22 31.37
N ASN A 184 -36.39 10.73 31.17
CA ASN A 184 -35.69 11.55 32.15
C ASN A 184 -36.23 13.00 32.24
N SER A 185 -36.94 13.51 31.23
CA SER A 185 -37.53 14.83 31.26
C SER A 185 -38.92 14.86 31.92
N CYS A 186 -39.57 13.72 32.14
CA CYS A 186 -40.83 13.60 32.84
C CYS A 186 -40.72 13.31 34.33
N ALA A 187 -39.48 13.11 34.84
CA ALA A 187 -39.20 12.81 36.26
C ALA A 187 -38.62 13.98 37.04
N SER A 188 -38.83 15.25 36.55
CA SER A 188 -38.38 16.48 37.23
C SER A 188 -39.57 17.27 37.71
#